data_5e4cd4e111287faf87715bbd4dbd0399
#
_entry.id   5e4cd4e111287faf87715bbd4dbd0399
#
_cell.length_a   1.000
_cell.length_b   1.000
_cell.length_c   1.000
_cell.angle_alpha   90.00
_cell.angle_beta   90.00
_cell.angle_gamma   90.00
#
_symmetry.space_group_name_H-M   'P 1'
#
loop_
_entity.id
_entity.type
_entity.pdbx_description
1 polymer ?
#
loop_
_entity_poly.entity_id
_entity_poly.type
_entity_poly.pdbx_seq_one_letter_code
_entity_poly.pdbx_strand_id
1 'polypeptide(L)'
;MTKSPWIVVKWVAIAAALALLVWIAGKFAAAGSLWAVVGVAFIAMCVLAIYGTTRAVPLKYLFPGLFFLVALQIWPIIFTIATSFTNYGDGHMGTKEESVKYLIAQSVREVEGAPRYAMSVAVPTGADVTTGTITLLLTDPKDGATYAGTPEGLAPLTDGVEKSPTGKVTKANGFTILNAREVNARSADLSALAVPTEGGGIKTSGLSEAFVGKASMQYDAAADRMIDTTTGKRYLPQNALWVPEDGQGQSLTSGWQENVGLRNYTEALTNETLRNGFLKILVWNL
;
A
#
# COMPACT_ATOMS: atom_id res chain seq x y z
N MET A 1 -28.95 38.60 29.61
CA MET A 1 -27.70 37.86 29.92
C MET A 1 -26.97 37.59 28.62
N THR A 2 -26.03 38.42 28.23
CA THR A 2 -25.20 38.25 27.05
C THR A 2 -24.25 37.08 27.28
N LYS A 3 -24.42 36.00 26.55
CA LYS A 3 -23.49 34.86 26.61
C LYS A 3 -22.09 35.37 26.27
N SER A 4 -21.13 35.15 27.16
CA SER A 4 -19.73 35.56 26.97
C SER A 4 -19.25 35.15 25.58
N PRO A 5 -18.63 36.03 24.79
CA PRO A 5 -18.15 35.73 23.42
C PRO A 5 -17.21 34.50 23.36
N TRP A 6 -16.54 34.20 24.46
CA TRP A 6 -15.69 33.01 24.61
C TRP A 6 -16.45 31.68 24.52
N ILE A 7 -17.72 31.63 24.88
CA ILE A 7 -18.56 30.43 24.74
C ILE A 7 -18.81 30.14 23.26
N VAL A 8 -19.07 31.18 22.47
CA VAL A 8 -19.26 31.03 21.02
C VAL A 8 -17.96 30.54 20.36
N VAL A 9 -16.81 31.18 20.65
CA VAL A 9 -15.51 30.80 20.15
C VAL A 9 -15.20 29.34 20.49
N LYS A 10 -15.45 28.90 21.71
CA LYS A 10 -15.28 27.49 22.11
C LYS A 10 -16.06 26.53 21.22
N TRP A 11 -17.38 26.79 21.05
CA TRP A 11 -18.22 25.88 20.27
C TRP A 11 -17.90 25.89 18.78
N VAL A 12 -17.48 27.04 18.23
CA VAL A 12 -16.97 27.13 16.85
C VAL A 12 -15.69 26.30 16.69
N ALA A 13 -14.76 26.37 17.63
CA ALA A 13 -13.53 25.58 17.59
C ALA A 13 -13.81 24.08 17.68
N ILE A 14 -14.71 23.64 18.57
CA ILE A 14 -15.14 22.25 18.68
C ILE A 14 -15.79 21.79 17.35
N ALA A 15 -16.70 22.58 16.78
CA ALA A 15 -17.37 22.26 15.54
C ALA A 15 -16.38 22.13 14.37
N ALA A 16 -15.40 23.04 14.28
CA ALA A 16 -14.35 22.98 13.27
C ALA A 16 -13.49 21.72 13.41
N ALA A 17 -13.10 21.37 14.65
CA ALA A 17 -12.35 20.14 14.93
C ALA A 17 -13.15 18.89 14.54
N LEU A 18 -14.42 18.82 14.89
CA LEU A 18 -15.31 17.71 14.52
C LEU A 18 -15.52 17.61 13.01
N ALA A 19 -15.71 18.74 12.32
CA ALA A 19 -15.83 18.75 10.85
C ALA A 19 -14.57 18.18 10.18
N LEU A 20 -13.38 18.56 10.68
CA LEU A 20 -12.12 17.99 10.21
C LEU A 20 -12.04 16.47 10.44
N LEU A 21 -12.42 16.00 11.65
CA LEU A 21 -12.43 14.58 11.96
C LEU A 21 -13.43 13.80 11.10
N VAL A 22 -14.61 14.35 10.83
CA VAL A 22 -15.60 13.75 9.91
C VAL A 22 -15.04 13.67 8.48
N TRP A 23 -14.38 14.73 8.02
CA TRP A 23 -13.72 14.70 6.71
C TRP A 23 -12.63 13.62 6.62
N ILE A 24 -11.77 13.49 7.64
CA ILE A 24 -10.75 12.44 7.74
C ILE A 24 -11.41 11.05 7.76
N ALA A 25 -12.48 10.86 8.57
CA ALA A 25 -13.22 9.60 8.61
C ALA A 25 -13.79 9.21 7.25
N GLY A 26 -14.30 10.19 6.48
CA GLY A 26 -14.78 9.99 5.12
C GLY A 26 -13.68 9.48 4.17
N LYS A 27 -12.44 9.99 4.30
CA LYS A 27 -11.30 9.49 3.52
C LYS A 27 -10.94 8.04 3.86
N PHE A 28 -10.94 7.69 5.14
CA PHE A 28 -10.69 6.31 5.56
C PHE A 28 -11.84 5.36 5.18
N ALA A 29 -13.08 5.82 5.22
CA ALA A 29 -14.23 5.03 4.75
C ALA A 29 -14.15 4.76 3.25
N ALA A 30 -13.79 5.76 2.44
CA ALA A 30 -13.56 5.61 1.00
C ALA A 30 -12.39 4.66 0.68
N ALA A 31 -11.38 4.60 1.55
CA ALA A 31 -10.27 3.65 1.46
C ALA A 31 -10.61 2.24 2.04
N GLY A 32 -11.85 1.99 2.49
CA GLY A 32 -12.27 0.71 3.06
C GLY A 32 -11.72 0.40 4.47
N SER A 33 -11.05 1.35 5.13
CA SER A 33 -10.40 1.14 6.41
C SER A 33 -11.36 1.38 7.59
N LEU A 34 -12.21 0.41 7.92
CA LEU A 34 -13.18 0.52 9.02
C LEU A 34 -12.53 0.79 10.38
N TRP A 35 -11.39 0.16 10.67
CA TRP A 35 -10.66 0.38 11.94
C TRP A 35 -10.19 1.82 12.11
N ALA A 36 -9.71 2.45 11.03
CA ALA A 36 -9.33 3.85 11.06
C ALA A 36 -10.55 4.77 11.31
N VAL A 37 -11.70 4.45 10.70
CA VAL A 37 -12.96 5.18 10.94
C VAL A 37 -13.36 5.08 12.42
N VAL A 38 -13.31 3.88 13.02
CA VAL A 38 -13.59 3.66 14.44
C VAL A 38 -12.62 4.47 15.33
N GLY A 39 -11.33 4.47 14.99
CA GLY A 39 -10.32 5.27 15.70
C GLY A 39 -10.61 6.78 15.66
N VAL A 40 -10.95 7.31 14.49
CA VAL A 40 -11.31 8.73 14.34
C VAL A 40 -12.62 9.05 15.09
N ALA A 41 -13.62 8.16 15.05
CA ALA A 41 -14.86 8.32 15.81
C ALA A 41 -14.59 8.34 17.32
N PHE A 42 -13.70 7.48 17.82
CA PHE A 42 -13.28 7.50 19.21
C PHE A 42 -12.61 8.82 19.62
N ILE A 43 -11.72 9.37 18.78
CA ILE A 43 -11.09 10.67 19.00
C ILE A 43 -12.16 11.77 19.04
N ALA A 44 -13.12 11.77 18.12
CA ALA A 44 -14.22 12.73 18.08
C ALA A 44 -15.07 12.68 19.37
N MET A 45 -15.34 11.47 19.84
CA MET A 45 -16.06 11.26 21.12
C MET A 45 -15.25 11.80 22.30
N CYS A 46 -13.95 11.58 22.38
CA CYS A 46 -13.07 12.15 23.40
C CYS A 46 -13.07 13.68 23.37
N VAL A 47 -12.97 14.30 22.19
CA VAL A 47 -13.04 15.75 22.02
C VAL A 47 -14.36 16.30 22.56
N LEU A 48 -15.50 15.68 22.21
CA LEU A 48 -16.82 16.08 22.71
C LEU A 48 -16.93 15.90 24.22
N ALA A 49 -16.52 14.76 24.77
CA ALA A 49 -16.63 14.47 26.19
C ALA A 49 -15.77 15.41 27.06
N ILE A 50 -14.56 15.72 26.60
CA ILE A 50 -13.59 16.53 27.33
C ILE A 50 -13.90 18.03 27.17
N TYR A 51 -14.03 18.51 25.96
CA TYR A 51 -14.20 19.94 25.69
C TYR A 51 -15.65 20.39 25.72
N GLY A 52 -16.63 19.50 25.56
CA GLY A 52 -18.05 19.78 25.68
C GLY A 52 -18.48 20.07 27.13
N THR A 53 -17.85 19.41 28.12
CA THR A 53 -18.18 19.60 29.56
C THR A 53 -17.47 20.80 30.16
N THR A 54 -18.03 21.30 31.28
CA THR A 54 -17.39 22.32 32.12
C THR A 54 -16.54 21.72 33.25
N ARG A 55 -16.67 20.42 33.52
CA ARG A 55 -16.13 19.76 34.74
C ARG A 55 -14.68 19.25 34.56
N ALA A 56 -14.25 18.88 33.36
CA ALA A 56 -12.93 18.24 33.10
C ALA A 56 -11.84 19.29 32.78
N VAL A 57 -11.69 20.33 33.58
CA VAL A 57 -10.75 21.44 33.28
C VAL A 57 -9.31 20.97 33.16
N PRO A 58 -8.73 20.18 34.08
CA PRO A 58 -7.36 19.69 33.96
C PRO A 58 -7.16 18.83 32.69
N LEU A 59 -8.14 17.98 32.33
CA LEU A 59 -8.07 17.08 31.20
C LEU A 59 -8.05 17.83 29.86
N LYS A 60 -8.65 19.03 29.79
CA LYS A 60 -8.61 19.88 28.57
C LYS A 60 -7.20 20.33 28.21
N TYR A 61 -6.36 20.57 29.21
CA TYR A 61 -4.97 20.95 29.00
C TYR A 61 -4.07 19.74 28.76
N LEU A 62 -4.37 18.62 29.41
CA LEU A 62 -3.58 17.37 29.27
C LEU A 62 -3.88 16.60 27.98
N PHE A 63 -5.11 16.67 27.46
CA PHE A 63 -5.55 15.84 26.34
C PHE A 63 -4.71 16.00 25.08
N PRO A 64 -4.31 17.20 24.60
CA PRO A 64 -3.46 17.32 23.44
C PRO A 64 -2.10 16.64 23.64
N GLY A 65 -1.49 16.85 24.80
CA GLY A 65 -0.22 16.20 25.15
C GLY A 65 -0.33 14.68 25.22
N LEU A 66 -1.38 14.17 25.89
CA LEU A 66 -1.66 12.73 25.96
C LEU A 66 -1.95 12.13 24.57
N PHE A 67 -2.69 12.83 23.72
CA PHE A 67 -2.94 12.39 22.36
C PHE A 67 -1.64 12.22 21.57
N PHE A 68 -0.76 13.22 21.59
CA PHE A 68 0.53 13.12 20.91
C PHE A 68 1.45 12.08 21.55
N LEU A 69 1.43 11.93 22.87
CA LEU A 69 2.16 10.87 23.56
C LEU A 69 1.72 9.48 23.07
N VAL A 70 0.42 9.22 23.02
CA VAL A 70 -0.13 7.95 22.54
C VAL A 70 0.18 7.75 21.06
N ALA A 71 -0.08 8.75 20.22
CA ALA A 71 0.07 8.62 18.77
C ALA A 71 1.54 8.50 18.32
N LEU A 72 2.45 9.26 18.94
CA LEU A 72 3.83 9.36 18.46
C LEU A 72 4.83 8.54 19.29
N GLN A 73 4.46 8.09 20.46
CA GLN A 73 5.36 7.33 21.33
C GLN A 73 4.81 5.95 21.71
N ILE A 74 3.62 5.87 22.28
CA ILE A 74 3.06 4.60 22.74
C ILE A 74 2.71 3.70 21.54
N TRP A 75 2.07 4.23 20.52
CA TRP A 75 1.69 3.46 19.33
C TRP A 75 2.89 2.83 18.60
N PRO A 76 3.97 3.57 18.27
CA PRO A 76 5.16 2.96 17.68
C PRO A 76 5.80 1.88 18.57
N ILE A 77 5.79 2.04 19.89
CA ILE A 77 6.30 1.02 20.83
C ILE A 77 5.45 -0.26 20.72
N ILE A 78 4.12 -0.13 20.80
CA ILE A 78 3.21 -1.27 20.66
C ILE A 78 3.39 -1.95 19.29
N PHE A 79 3.48 -1.17 18.22
CA PHE A 79 3.71 -1.67 16.87
C PHE A 79 5.04 -2.43 16.77
N THR A 80 6.12 -1.88 17.32
CA THR A 80 7.45 -2.54 17.34
C THR A 80 7.39 -3.85 18.13
N ILE A 81 6.74 -3.86 19.29
CA ILE A 81 6.55 -5.09 20.07
C ILE A 81 5.74 -6.12 19.27
N ALA A 82 4.63 -5.71 18.66
CA ALA A 82 3.80 -6.63 17.87
C ALA A 82 4.55 -7.21 16.67
N THR A 83 5.27 -6.38 15.92
CA THR A 83 6.05 -6.83 14.76
C THR A 83 7.27 -7.67 15.13
N SER A 84 7.82 -7.51 16.33
CA SER A 84 8.97 -8.31 16.80
C SER A 84 8.66 -9.82 16.94
N PHE A 85 7.38 -10.19 17.02
CA PHE A 85 6.92 -11.59 17.01
C PHE A 85 6.64 -12.12 15.60
N THR A 86 6.87 -11.32 14.56
CA THR A 86 6.63 -11.68 13.17
C THR A 86 7.92 -11.63 12.36
N ASN A 87 7.91 -12.21 11.16
CA ASN A 87 8.96 -12.07 10.17
C ASN A 87 8.84 -10.77 9.35
N TYR A 88 8.11 -9.75 9.85
CA TYR A 88 7.91 -8.50 9.14
C TYR A 88 9.23 -7.88 8.67
N GLY A 89 9.37 -7.68 7.37
CA GLY A 89 10.59 -7.17 6.76
C GLY A 89 10.49 -7.15 5.25
N ASP A 90 11.61 -6.95 4.57
CA ASP A 90 11.67 -6.94 3.11
C ASP A 90 11.19 -8.27 2.53
N GLY A 91 10.23 -8.19 1.60
CA GLY A 91 9.56 -9.34 1.01
C GLY A 91 8.53 -10.05 1.90
N HIS A 92 8.28 -9.60 3.15
CA HIS A 92 7.38 -10.23 4.11
C HIS A 92 6.39 -9.23 4.75
N MET A 93 5.89 -8.25 3.98
CA MET A 93 5.01 -7.20 4.51
C MET A 93 3.52 -7.47 4.30
N GLY A 94 3.16 -8.34 3.36
CA GLY A 94 1.78 -8.61 2.96
C GLY A 94 1.25 -9.96 3.40
N THR A 95 0.07 -10.30 2.93
CA THR A 95 -0.55 -11.62 3.09
C THR A 95 -0.02 -12.62 2.06
N LYS A 96 -0.31 -13.91 2.27
CA LYS A 96 0.05 -14.97 1.30
C LYS A 96 -0.65 -14.77 -0.04
N GLU A 97 -1.91 -14.36 -0.01
CA GLU A 97 -2.71 -14.08 -1.20
C GLU A 97 -2.14 -12.91 -2.00
N GLU A 98 -1.63 -11.87 -1.33
CA GLU A 98 -0.96 -10.74 -1.97
C GLU A 98 0.36 -11.18 -2.59
N SER A 99 1.15 -12.03 -1.92
CA SER A 99 2.37 -12.62 -2.47
C SER A 99 2.08 -13.42 -3.75
N VAL A 100 1.05 -14.28 -3.73
CA VAL A 100 0.60 -15.04 -4.91
C VAL A 100 0.25 -14.11 -6.06
N LYS A 101 -0.62 -13.11 -5.83
CA LYS A 101 -1.02 -12.14 -6.85
C LYS A 101 0.17 -11.39 -7.43
N TYR A 102 1.08 -10.94 -6.56
CA TYR A 102 2.30 -10.24 -6.96
C TYR A 102 3.19 -11.11 -7.85
N LEU A 103 3.47 -12.34 -7.44
CA LEU A 103 4.33 -13.26 -8.21
C LEU A 103 3.73 -13.64 -9.56
N ILE A 104 2.41 -13.88 -9.62
CA ILE A 104 1.71 -14.11 -10.89
C ILE A 104 1.84 -12.89 -11.80
N ALA A 105 1.56 -11.69 -11.28
CA ALA A 105 1.66 -10.45 -12.03
C ALA A 105 3.11 -10.18 -12.51
N GLN A 106 4.11 -10.42 -11.67
CA GLN A 106 5.52 -10.27 -12.05
C GLN A 106 6.00 -11.27 -13.10
N SER A 107 5.39 -12.45 -13.16
CA SER A 107 5.75 -13.50 -14.11
C SER A 107 5.17 -13.28 -15.52
N VAL A 108 4.39 -12.23 -15.73
CA VAL A 108 3.73 -11.93 -17.00
C VAL A 108 4.78 -11.74 -18.11
N ARG A 109 4.63 -12.48 -19.20
CA ARG A 109 5.43 -12.37 -20.42
C ARG A 109 4.55 -12.00 -21.60
N GLU A 110 5.08 -11.18 -22.49
CA GLU A 110 4.39 -10.80 -23.72
C GLU A 110 4.09 -12.05 -24.56
N VAL A 111 2.86 -12.14 -25.05
CA VAL A 111 2.47 -13.18 -26.01
C VAL A 111 2.54 -12.57 -27.41
N GLU A 112 3.15 -13.28 -28.33
CA GLU A 112 3.26 -12.82 -29.72
C GLU A 112 1.89 -12.54 -30.33
N GLY A 113 1.73 -11.34 -30.92
CA GLY A 113 0.44 -10.87 -31.43
C GLY A 113 -0.55 -10.35 -30.41
N ALA A 114 -0.18 -10.24 -29.14
CA ALA A 114 -1.05 -9.63 -28.13
C ALA A 114 -1.31 -8.14 -28.41
N PRO A 115 -2.51 -7.64 -28.09
CA PRO A 115 -2.82 -6.23 -28.28
C PRO A 115 -1.93 -5.35 -27.37
N ARG A 116 -1.46 -4.23 -27.93
CA ARG A 116 -0.71 -3.22 -27.20
C ARG A 116 -1.60 -2.03 -26.92
N TYR A 117 -1.65 -1.61 -25.69
CA TYR A 117 -2.37 -0.44 -25.22
C TYR A 117 -1.51 0.81 -25.40
N ALA A 118 -2.11 1.89 -25.90
CA ALA A 118 -1.51 3.21 -25.76
C ALA A 118 -1.56 3.60 -24.27
N MET A 119 -0.41 3.98 -23.72
CA MET A 119 -0.26 4.18 -22.26
C MET A 119 0.13 5.62 -21.95
N SER A 120 -0.49 6.17 -20.93
CA SER A 120 -0.03 7.36 -20.22
C SER A 120 0.16 7.02 -18.73
N VAL A 121 1.19 7.57 -18.14
CA VAL A 121 1.48 7.35 -16.71
C VAL A 121 0.95 8.53 -15.93
N ALA A 122 0.25 8.26 -14.85
CA ALA A 122 -0.38 9.28 -14.02
C ALA A 122 -0.22 8.96 -12.53
N VAL A 123 -0.45 9.98 -11.70
CA VAL A 123 -0.65 9.84 -10.26
C VAL A 123 -1.99 10.47 -9.89
N PRO A 124 -2.63 10.11 -8.77
CA PRO A 124 -3.83 10.78 -8.29
C PRO A 124 -3.62 12.28 -8.13
N THR A 125 -4.61 13.09 -8.48
CA THR A 125 -4.53 14.55 -8.35
C THR A 125 -4.21 14.96 -6.92
N GLY A 126 -3.17 15.77 -6.74
CA GLY A 126 -2.68 16.20 -5.43
C GLY A 126 -1.65 15.27 -4.79
N ALA A 127 -1.36 14.12 -5.40
CA ALA A 127 -0.24 13.28 -5.00
C ALA A 127 1.09 13.82 -5.56
N ASP A 128 2.19 13.55 -4.87
CA ASP A 128 3.53 13.90 -5.32
C ASP A 128 3.91 13.09 -6.56
N VAL A 129 4.41 13.74 -7.60
CA VAL A 129 4.76 13.09 -8.88
C VAL A 129 5.95 12.12 -8.75
N THR A 130 6.78 12.28 -7.72
CA THR A 130 7.98 11.46 -7.50
C THR A 130 7.71 10.22 -6.63
N THR A 131 6.75 10.31 -5.70
CA THR A 131 6.48 9.26 -4.70
C THR A 131 5.04 8.75 -4.71
N GLY A 132 4.11 9.46 -5.39
CA GLY A 132 2.70 9.07 -5.47
C GLY A 132 2.51 7.72 -6.18
N THR A 133 1.42 7.03 -5.86
CA THR A 133 1.07 5.74 -6.49
C THR A 133 0.89 5.90 -7.99
N ILE A 134 1.63 5.11 -8.78
CA ILE A 134 1.54 5.11 -10.23
C ILE A 134 0.23 4.45 -10.66
N THR A 135 -0.48 5.10 -11.58
CA THR A 135 -1.63 4.56 -12.29
C THR A 135 -1.34 4.57 -13.79
N LEU A 136 -1.55 3.46 -14.48
CA LEU A 136 -1.44 3.37 -15.92
C LEU A 136 -2.79 3.73 -16.55
N LEU A 137 -2.85 4.81 -17.32
CA LEU A 137 -4.02 5.15 -18.12
C LEU A 137 -3.85 4.47 -19.48
N LEU A 138 -4.67 3.44 -19.71
CA LEU A 138 -4.53 2.50 -20.83
C LEU A 138 -5.69 2.72 -21.81
N THR A 139 -5.38 2.84 -23.09
CA THR A 139 -6.42 2.90 -24.16
C THR A 139 -6.34 1.64 -24.99
N ASP A 140 -7.45 0.90 -25.07
CA ASP A 140 -7.57 -0.30 -25.89
C ASP A 140 -7.55 0.09 -27.37
N PRO A 141 -6.67 -0.49 -28.19
CA PRO A 141 -6.60 -0.20 -29.61
C PRO A 141 -7.83 -0.71 -30.42
N LYS A 142 -8.62 -1.63 -29.87
CA LYS A 142 -9.75 -2.24 -30.58
C LYS A 142 -11.00 -1.38 -30.55
N ASP A 143 -11.38 -0.91 -29.38
CA ASP A 143 -12.62 -0.16 -29.15
C ASP A 143 -12.37 1.29 -28.69
N GLY A 144 -11.12 1.63 -28.39
CA GLY A 144 -10.75 2.93 -27.87
C GLY A 144 -11.18 3.14 -26.42
N ALA A 145 -11.64 2.12 -25.70
CA ALA A 145 -12.00 2.23 -24.29
C ALA A 145 -10.77 2.59 -23.45
N THR A 146 -10.99 3.34 -22.36
CA THR A 146 -9.91 3.77 -21.48
C THR A 146 -10.08 3.15 -20.11
N TYR A 147 -8.95 2.71 -19.54
CA TYR A 147 -8.89 2.06 -18.24
C TYR A 147 -7.82 2.69 -17.37
N ALA A 148 -8.06 2.71 -16.07
CA ALA A 148 -7.06 2.99 -15.04
C ALA A 148 -6.54 1.66 -14.50
N GLY A 149 -5.27 1.37 -14.72
CA GLY A 149 -4.59 0.16 -14.25
C GLY A 149 -3.72 0.45 -13.03
N THR A 150 -3.95 -0.28 -11.96
CA THR A 150 -3.22 -0.22 -10.70
C THR A 150 -2.78 -1.64 -10.29
N PRO A 151 -1.94 -1.81 -9.26
CA PRO A 151 -1.61 -3.14 -8.73
C PRO A 151 -2.82 -3.95 -8.26
N GLU A 152 -3.93 -3.29 -7.93
CA GLU A 152 -5.18 -3.91 -7.49
C GLU A 152 -6.02 -4.43 -8.64
N GLY A 153 -5.82 -3.90 -9.85
CA GLY A 153 -6.56 -4.32 -11.05
C GLY A 153 -6.79 -3.22 -12.08
N LEU A 154 -7.71 -3.50 -12.98
CA LEU A 154 -8.10 -2.64 -14.10
C LEU A 154 -9.51 -2.10 -13.84
N ALA A 155 -9.67 -0.78 -13.85
CA ALA A 155 -10.96 -0.10 -13.68
C ALA A 155 -11.29 0.73 -14.93
N PRO A 156 -12.56 0.74 -15.44
CA PRO A 156 -12.96 1.59 -16.54
C PRO A 156 -12.83 3.08 -16.17
N LEU A 157 -12.34 3.89 -17.10
CA LEU A 157 -12.18 5.33 -16.95
C LEU A 157 -12.96 6.06 -18.04
N THR A 158 -14.05 6.72 -17.65
CA THR A 158 -14.96 7.41 -18.56
C THR A 158 -15.01 8.92 -18.36
N ASP A 159 -14.68 9.40 -17.15
CA ASP A 159 -14.89 10.79 -16.77
C ASP A 159 -13.75 11.71 -17.20
N GLY A 160 -14.07 12.71 -18.03
CA GLY A 160 -13.16 13.80 -18.38
C GLY A 160 -11.90 13.35 -19.11
N VAL A 161 -11.97 12.28 -19.89
CA VAL A 161 -10.85 11.72 -20.63
C VAL A 161 -10.68 12.43 -21.97
N GLU A 162 -9.52 13.09 -22.13
CA GLU A 162 -9.08 13.63 -23.42
C GLU A 162 -7.91 12.77 -23.95
N LYS A 163 -7.92 12.48 -25.25
CA LYS A 163 -6.92 11.64 -25.91
C LYS A 163 -6.20 12.37 -27.02
N SER A 164 -4.96 12.04 -27.23
CA SER A 164 -4.21 12.43 -28.42
C SER A 164 -4.64 11.61 -29.66
N PRO A 165 -4.27 12.03 -30.87
CA PRO A 165 -4.50 11.24 -32.08
C PRO A 165 -3.86 9.83 -32.05
N THR A 166 -2.85 9.65 -31.20
CA THR A 166 -2.17 8.35 -30.99
C THR A 166 -2.84 7.49 -29.91
N GLY A 167 -4.02 7.89 -29.41
CA GLY A 167 -4.75 7.16 -28.38
C GLY A 167 -4.25 7.36 -26.94
N LYS A 168 -3.17 8.10 -26.72
CA LYS A 168 -2.69 8.38 -25.37
C LYS A 168 -3.62 9.34 -24.64
N VAL A 169 -3.87 9.06 -23.36
CA VAL A 169 -4.63 9.97 -22.52
C VAL A 169 -3.79 11.21 -22.20
N THR A 170 -4.30 12.38 -22.55
CA THR A 170 -3.66 13.68 -22.30
C THR A 170 -4.25 14.37 -21.08
N LYS A 171 -5.49 14.02 -20.70
CA LYS A 171 -6.17 14.52 -19.50
C LYS A 171 -7.18 13.51 -19.00
N ALA A 172 -7.31 13.39 -17.69
CA ALA A 172 -8.34 12.60 -17.03
C ALA A 172 -8.69 13.19 -15.67
N ASN A 173 -9.97 13.22 -15.32
CA ASN A 173 -10.40 13.73 -14.02
C ASN A 173 -9.85 12.83 -12.89
N GLY A 174 -9.35 13.47 -11.84
CA GLY A 174 -8.77 12.76 -10.69
C GLY A 174 -7.31 12.32 -10.86
N PHE A 175 -6.68 12.58 -12.02
CA PHE A 175 -5.31 12.19 -12.30
C PHE A 175 -4.47 13.36 -12.80
N THR A 176 -3.20 13.37 -12.38
CA THR A 176 -2.15 14.24 -12.93
C THR A 176 -1.26 13.37 -13.82
N ILE A 177 -1.21 13.68 -15.11
CA ILE A 177 -0.42 12.90 -16.09
C ILE A 177 1.02 13.36 -16.01
N LEU A 178 1.94 12.38 -15.91
CA LEU A 178 3.37 12.61 -15.85
C LEU A 178 3.93 12.92 -17.23
N ASN A 179 4.83 13.88 -17.30
CA ASN A 179 5.59 14.14 -18.52
C ASN A 179 6.70 13.09 -18.73
N ALA A 180 7.30 13.06 -19.93
CA ALA A 180 8.29 12.03 -20.29
C ALA A 180 9.52 12.01 -19.35
N ARG A 181 9.91 13.14 -18.78
CA ARG A 181 11.04 13.21 -17.84
C ARG A 181 10.68 12.60 -16.50
N GLU A 182 9.51 12.90 -15.98
CA GLU A 182 8.95 12.32 -14.73
C GLU A 182 8.75 10.82 -14.86
N VAL A 183 8.20 10.37 -15.99
CA VAL A 183 8.03 8.94 -16.30
C VAL A 183 9.38 8.21 -16.33
N ASN A 184 10.38 8.80 -16.99
CA ASN A 184 11.72 8.21 -17.06
C ASN A 184 12.41 8.15 -15.69
N ALA A 185 12.22 9.16 -14.84
CA ALA A 185 12.73 9.16 -13.47
C ALA A 185 12.16 8.03 -12.61
N ARG A 186 10.96 7.52 -12.97
CA ARG A 186 10.27 6.42 -12.29
C ARG A 186 10.26 5.12 -13.09
N SER A 187 11.21 4.94 -13.99
CA SER A 187 11.29 3.75 -14.86
C SER A 187 11.42 2.43 -14.08
N ALA A 188 12.08 2.45 -12.93
CA ALA A 188 12.18 1.29 -12.04
C ALA A 188 10.81 0.88 -11.48
N ASP A 189 10.04 1.85 -10.97
CA ASP A 189 8.68 1.63 -10.45
C ASP A 189 7.76 1.11 -11.54
N LEU A 190 7.85 1.67 -12.75
CA LEU A 190 7.08 1.23 -13.92
C LEU A 190 7.41 -0.19 -14.34
N SER A 191 8.68 -0.56 -14.33
CA SER A 191 9.11 -1.93 -14.68
C SER A 191 8.63 -2.96 -13.64
N ALA A 192 8.53 -2.55 -12.39
CA ALA A 192 8.01 -3.37 -11.30
C ALA A 192 6.47 -3.45 -11.31
N LEU A 193 5.79 -2.48 -11.93
CA LEU A 193 4.33 -2.43 -11.97
C LEU A 193 3.77 -3.46 -12.94
N ALA A 194 2.83 -4.27 -12.47
CA ALA A 194 2.01 -5.14 -13.29
C ALA A 194 0.55 -4.99 -12.87
N VAL A 195 -0.34 -4.79 -13.83
CA VAL A 195 -1.79 -4.69 -13.61
C VAL A 195 -2.37 -6.08 -13.78
N PRO A 196 -2.93 -6.73 -12.73
CA PRO A 196 -3.47 -8.07 -12.85
C PRO A 196 -4.73 -8.09 -13.72
N THR A 197 -4.82 -9.14 -14.56
CA THR A 197 -6.00 -9.46 -15.39
C THR A 197 -6.29 -10.96 -15.30
N GLU A 198 -7.46 -11.40 -15.78
CA GLU A 198 -7.81 -12.82 -15.79
C GLU A 198 -6.79 -13.63 -16.61
N GLY A 199 -6.06 -14.53 -15.93
CA GLY A 199 -5.06 -15.41 -16.56
C GLY A 199 -3.74 -14.76 -16.96
N GLY A 200 -3.48 -13.50 -16.54
CA GLY A 200 -2.24 -12.81 -16.88
C GLY A 200 -2.11 -11.45 -16.26
N GLY A 201 -1.62 -10.50 -17.04
CA GLY A 201 -1.51 -9.10 -16.61
C GLY A 201 -1.10 -8.18 -17.73
N ILE A 202 -1.18 -6.88 -17.43
CA ILE A 202 -0.70 -5.82 -18.32
C ILE A 202 0.59 -5.28 -17.75
N LYS A 203 1.64 -5.28 -18.55
CA LYS A 203 2.95 -4.68 -18.22
C LYS A 203 3.34 -3.60 -19.20
N THR A 204 4.17 -2.70 -18.74
CA THR A 204 4.68 -1.61 -19.57
C THR A 204 5.70 -2.13 -20.61
N SER A 205 5.60 -1.61 -21.84
CA SER A 205 6.60 -1.78 -22.91
C SER A 205 7.18 -0.40 -23.22
N GLY A 206 8.27 -0.07 -22.58
CA GLY A 206 8.83 1.29 -22.63
C GLY A 206 8.01 2.31 -21.83
N LEU A 207 7.97 3.58 -22.30
CA LEU A 207 7.37 4.69 -21.56
C LEU A 207 5.96 5.09 -22.06
N SER A 208 5.46 4.43 -23.09
CA SER A 208 4.25 4.89 -23.80
C SER A 208 3.31 3.79 -24.28
N GLU A 209 3.68 2.56 -24.08
CA GLU A 209 2.90 1.40 -24.46
C GLU A 209 2.86 0.39 -23.31
N ALA A 210 1.82 -0.41 -23.30
CA ALA A 210 1.68 -1.55 -22.43
C ALA A 210 1.18 -2.76 -23.22
N PHE A 211 1.59 -3.96 -22.85
CA PHE A 211 1.15 -5.19 -23.49
C PHE A 211 0.35 -6.05 -22.51
N VAL A 212 -0.59 -6.82 -23.08
CA VAL A 212 -1.23 -7.92 -22.36
C VAL A 212 -0.36 -9.16 -22.50
N GLY A 213 -0.05 -9.79 -21.40
CA GLY A 213 0.75 -10.99 -21.38
C GLY A 213 0.11 -12.10 -20.56
N LYS A 214 0.62 -13.32 -20.74
CA LYS A 214 0.28 -14.46 -19.90
C LYS A 214 1.28 -14.60 -18.76
N ALA A 215 0.76 -14.92 -17.58
CA ALA A 215 1.61 -15.26 -16.44
C ALA A 215 2.26 -16.64 -16.68
N SER A 216 3.57 -16.73 -16.46
CA SER A 216 4.26 -18.02 -16.41
C SER A 216 4.10 -18.71 -15.07
N MET A 217 3.76 -17.97 -14.01
CA MET A 217 3.47 -18.54 -12.69
C MET A 217 1.98 -18.78 -12.51
N GLN A 218 1.64 -19.93 -11.94
CA GLN A 218 0.28 -20.32 -11.58
C GLN A 218 0.27 -20.80 -10.13
N TYR A 219 -0.84 -20.51 -9.43
CA TYR A 219 -1.05 -21.00 -8.07
C TYR A 219 -2.05 -22.14 -8.07
N ASP A 220 -1.63 -23.30 -7.58
CA ASP A 220 -2.43 -24.48 -7.35
C ASP A 220 -2.93 -24.45 -5.88
N ALA A 221 -4.15 -23.94 -5.70
CA ALA A 221 -4.74 -23.79 -4.37
C ALA A 221 -5.01 -25.15 -3.67
N ALA A 222 -5.22 -26.23 -4.43
CA ALA A 222 -5.50 -27.55 -3.86
C ALA A 222 -4.23 -28.17 -3.24
N ALA A 223 -3.08 -27.94 -3.86
CA ALA A 223 -1.80 -28.45 -3.38
C ALA A 223 -0.96 -27.35 -2.67
N ASP A 224 -1.49 -26.15 -2.53
CA ASP A 224 -0.83 -24.98 -1.91
C ASP A 224 0.59 -24.76 -2.45
N ARG A 225 0.74 -24.62 -3.77
CA ARG A 225 2.04 -24.46 -4.42
C ARG A 225 1.99 -23.48 -5.59
N MET A 226 3.12 -22.85 -5.85
CA MET A 226 3.34 -22.10 -7.07
C MET A 226 4.01 -22.99 -8.12
N ILE A 227 3.60 -22.85 -9.37
CA ILE A 227 4.12 -23.63 -10.50
C ILE A 227 4.58 -22.66 -11.58
N ASP A 228 5.83 -22.73 -11.99
CA ASP A 228 6.31 -22.09 -13.22
C ASP A 228 5.97 -22.97 -14.41
N THR A 229 5.00 -22.56 -15.20
CA THR A 229 4.51 -23.32 -16.37
C THR A 229 5.52 -23.37 -17.51
N THR A 230 6.54 -22.49 -17.51
CA THR A 230 7.60 -22.48 -18.54
C THR A 230 8.67 -23.51 -18.26
N THR A 231 9.08 -23.63 -17.00
CA THR A 231 10.16 -24.54 -16.58
C THR A 231 9.64 -25.83 -15.96
N GLY A 232 8.35 -25.88 -15.57
CA GLY A 232 7.75 -26.95 -14.80
C GLY A 232 8.16 -26.98 -13.33
N LYS A 233 8.92 -25.98 -12.88
CA LYS A 233 9.43 -25.88 -11.51
C LYS A 233 8.29 -25.58 -10.55
N ARG A 234 8.31 -26.26 -9.39
CA ARG A 234 7.32 -26.12 -8.34
C ARG A 234 7.94 -25.49 -7.10
N TYR A 235 7.15 -24.69 -6.39
CA TYR A 235 7.57 -24.01 -5.18
C TYR A 235 6.53 -24.26 -4.09
N LEU A 236 7.01 -24.70 -2.92
CA LEU A 236 6.18 -24.96 -1.75
C LEU A 236 6.33 -23.83 -0.72
N PRO A 237 5.29 -23.57 0.08
CA PRO A 237 5.37 -22.61 1.17
C PRO A 237 6.22 -23.16 2.30
N GLN A 238 7.32 -22.48 2.62
CA GLN A 238 8.20 -22.82 3.73
C GLN A 238 8.75 -21.54 4.36
N ASN A 239 8.58 -21.37 5.66
CA ASN A 239 9.02 -20.19 6.41
C ASN A 239 8.52 -18.86 5.80
N ALA A 240 7.25 -18.85 5.40
CA ALA A 240 6.60 -17.70 4.73
C ALA A 240 7.28 -17.26 3.42
N LEU A 241 7.94 -18.16 2.73
CA LEU A 241 8.54 -18.00 1.40
C LEU A 241 8.11 -19.16 0.49
N TRP A 242 8.21 -18.94 -0.81
CA TRP A 242 8.03 -19.96 -1.84
C TRP A 242 9.39 -20.57 -2.17
N VAL A 243 9.65 -21.77 -1.67
CA VAL A 243 10.93 -22.50 -1.79
C VAL A 243 10.80 -23.58 -2.87
N PRO A 244 11.81 -23.77 -3.75
CA PRO A 244 11.78 -24.85 -4.74
C PRO A 244 11.55 -26.23 -4.09
N GLU A 245 10.60 -27.02 -4.64
CA GLU A 245 10.27 -28.37 -4.16
C GLU A 245 11.47 -29.33 -4.27
N ASP A 246 12.32 -29.14 -5.29
CA ASP A 246 13.53 -29.92 -5.52
C ASP A 246 14.72 -29.50 -4.63
N GLY A 247 14.56 -28.46 -3.81
CA GLY A 247 15.64 -27.90 -2.98
C GLY A 247 16.74 -27.21 -3.76
N GLN A 248 16.57 -27.04 -5.09
CA GLN A 248 17.61 -26.46 -5.95
C GLN A 248 17.22 -25.08 -6.46
N GLY A 249 18.11 -24.12 -6.28
CA GLY A 249 17.93 -22.72 -6.73
C GLY A 249 17.43 -21.81 -5.64
N GLN A 250 16.99 -20.63 -6.03
CA GLN A 250 16.55 -19.59 -5.10
C GLN A 250 15.03 -19.66 -4.86
N SER A 251 14.63 -19.29 -3.65
CA SER A 251 13.23 -19.03 -3.32
C SER A 251 12.71 -17.84 -4.12
N LEU A 252 11.40 -17.75 -4.29
CA LEU A 252 10.78 -16.59 -4.93
C LEU A 252 10.94 -15.35 -4.02
N THR A 253 11.03 -14.18 -4.65
CA THR A 253 11.38 -12.93 -3.98
C THR A 253 10.30 -12.35 -3.08
N SER A 254 9.04 -12.79 -3.23
CA SER A 254 7.93 -12.34 -2.41
C SER A 254 7.43 -13.46 -1.52
N GLY A 255 7.51 -13.22 -0.22
CA GLY A 255 6.88 -14.03 0.82
C GLY A 255 5.68 -13.30 1.44
N TRP A 256 5.35 -13.66 2.65
CA TRP A 256 4.26 -13.05 3.42
C TRP A 256 4.62 -12.90 4.89
N GLN A 257 3.85 -12.08 5.58
CA GLN A 257 4.01 -11.91 7.02
C GLN A 257 3.43 -13.13 7.76
N GLU A 258 4.21 -13.68 8.69
CA GLU A 258 3.83 -14.80 9.54
C GLU A 258 4.29 -14.56 10.98
N ASN A 259 3.55 -15.10 11.93
CA ASN A 259 3.96 -15.07 13.34
C ASN A 259 5.07 -16.11 13.58
N VAL A 260 6.24 -15.64 13.98
CA VAL A 260 7.42 -16.48 14.27
C VAL A 260 7.67 -16.66 15.77
N GLY A 261 6.78 -16.16 16.62
CA GLY A 261 6.91 -16.24 18.08
C GLY A 261 8.19 -15.56 18.58
N LEU A 262 8.96 -16.26 19.38
CA LEU A 262 10.20 -15.75 19.98
C LEU A 262 11.46 -15.96 19.12
N ARG A 263 11.34 -16.43 17.88
CA ARG A 263 12.49 -16.74 17.01
C ARG A 263 13.44 -15.56 16.86
N ASN A 264 12.92 -14.36 16.61
CA ASN A 264 13.74 -13.15 16.45
C ASN A 264 14.57 -12.85 17.70
N TYR A 265 14.00 -13.08 18.89
CA TYR A 265 14.70 -12.90 20.16
C TYR A 265 15.77 -13.97 20.38
N THR A 266 15.46 -15.23 20.08
CA THR A 266 16.43 -16.32 20.19
C THR A 266 17.58 -16.12 19.21
N GLU A 267 17.33 -15.74 17.97
CA GLU A 267 18.36 -15.42 16.98
C GLU A 267 19.24 -14.25 17.42
N ALA A 268 18.63 -13.16 17.92
CA ALA A 268 19.39 -12.01 18.41
C ALA A 268 20.32 -12.35 19.59
N LEU A 269 19.94 -13.31 20.42
CA LEU A 269 20.73 -13.73 21.59
C LEU A 269 21.75 -14.83 21.26
N THR A 270 21.48 -15.69 20.31
CA THR A 270 22.34 -16.84 19.96
C THR A 270 23.34 -16.53 18.85
N ASN A 271 22.95 -15.68 17.89
CA ASN A 271 23.86 -15.25 16.83
C ASN A 271 24.89 -14.27 17.38
N GLU A 272 26.16 -14.64 17.35
CA GLU A 272 27.24 -13.86 17.92
C GLU A 272 27.38 -12.45 17.35
N THR A 273 27.21 -12.31 16.04
CA THR A 273 27.30 -11.02 15.35
C THR A 273 26.16 -10.08 15.76
N LEU A 274 24.93 -10.59 15.80
CA LEU A 274 23.76 -9.82 16.21
C LEU A 274 23.81 -9.47 17.70
N ARG A 275 24.14 -10.44 18.54
CA ARG A 275 24.25 -10.26 19.99
C ARG A 275 25.26 -9.17 20.36
N ASN A 276 26.46 -9.21 19.78
CA ASN A 276 27.50 -8.23 20.08
C ASN A 276 27.10 -6.81 19.64
N GLY A 277 26.48 -6.67 18.46
CA GLY A 277 25.92 -5.41 18.01
C GLY A 277 24.82 -4.89 18.92
N PHE A 278 23.86 -5.75 19.25
CA PHE A 278 22.73 -5.43 20.12
C PHE A 278 23.18 -5.01 21.53
N LEU A 279 24.05 -5.80 22.17
CA LEU A 279 24.56 -5.49 23.50
C LEU A 279 25.34 -4.18 23.54
N LYS A 280 26.13 -3.89 22.51
CA LYS A 280 26.86 -2.61 22.40
C LYS A 280 25.90 -1.42 22.36
N ILE A 281 24.83 -1.51 21.57
CA ILE A 281 23.81 -0.45 21.49
C ILE A 281 23.04 -0.33 22.80
N LEU A 282 22.66 -1.46 23.41
CA LEU A 282 21.94 -1.48 24.67
C LEU A 282 22.74 -0.80 25.79
N VAL A 283 24.03 -1.16 25.94
CA VAL A 283 24.92 -0.55 26.95
C VAL A 283 25.16 0.94 26.69
N TRP A 284 25.18 1.35 25.42
CA TRP A 284 25.32 2.78 25.07
C TRP A 284 24.08 3.60 25.44
N ASN A 285 22.89 3.00 25.48
CA ASN A 285 21.63 3.69 25.77
C ASN A 285 21.17 3.60 27.24
N LEU A 286 21.84 2.82 28.08
CA LEU A 286 21.64 2.71 29.53
C LEU A 286 22.62 3.61 30.29
#